data_7047d0338182d67706afa2abd223f1f8
#
_entry.id   7047d0338182d67706afa2abd223f1f8
#
_cell.length_a   1.000
_cell.length_b   1.000
_cell.length_c   1.000
_cell.angle_alpha   90.00
_cell.angle_beta   90.00
_cell.angle_gamma   90.00
#
_symmetry.space_group_name_H-M   'P 1'
#
loop_
_entity.id
_entity.type
_entity.pdbx_description
1 polymer ?
#
loop_
_entity_poly.entity_id
_entity_poly.type
_entity_poly.pdbx_seq_one_letter_code
_entity_poly.pdbx_strand_id
1 'polypeptide(L)'
;MPAIVAEALVKHFSADIRAVDGIDLAIDEGQIFGFLGANGSGKTTTVRMLTTLLRPTAGRAEVLGMDVGRQATAVRRSIGVALQEAGLDDIQTGRELLTLQARLYRVPPGELKQRVSELLRIVDLDDAADRRVKTYSGGMRRRLDLAAALVHRPKVVFLDEPTSGLDPISREAIWRYVSELNKSEGVTFFLTTQYLEEADRMADEVAIMDAGRIVAQGSPAALKSSIGTDVVTLRIEGGADELSRAQQAVRRLEGVEDVRIVDDAVIVYVREGSTAIAKLVLLLDEASLRAREVTLAQPTLDDVFLQKTGHHLEAADAQAARGAALGTKA
;
A
#
# COMPACT_ATOMS: atom_id res chain seq x y z
N MET A 1 15.40 -11.31 -11.97
CA MET A 1 14.38 -11.45 -13.03
C MET A 1 13.04 -11.00 -12.44
N PRO A 2 12.13 -10.43 -13.24
CA PRO A 2 10.87 -10.03 -12.69
C PRO A 2 10.07 -11.24 -12.17
N ALA A 3 9.55 -11.13 -10.95
CA ALA A 3 8.66 -12.12 -10.36
C ALA A 3 7.24 -12.00 -10.91
N ILE A 4 6.82 -10.75 -11.24
CA ILE A 4 5.50 -10.45 -11.80
C ILE A 4 5.68 -9.52 -12.98
N VAL A 5 5.03 -9.85 -14.11
CA VAL A 5 4.97 -9.00 -15.29
C VAL A 5 3.51 -8.89 -15.74
N ALA A 6 3.06 -7.68 -16.04
CA ALA A 6 1.79 -7.45 -16.73
C ALA A 6 2.05 -6.50 -17.90
N GLU A 7 1.46 -6.76 -19.04
CA GLU A 7 1.60 -5.95 -20.25
C GLU A 7 0.22 -5.66 -20.83
N ALA A 8 -0.11 -4.38 -20.93
CA ALA A 8 -1.39 -3.86 -21.39
C ALA A 8 -2.58 -4.65 -20.81
N LEU A 9 -2.51 -4.97 -19.51
CA LEU A 9 -3.48 -5.83 -18.83
C LEU A 9 -4.83 -5.11 -18.71
N VAL A 10 -5.90 -5.75 -19.20
CA VAL A 10 -7.25 -5.17 -19.27
C VAL A 10 -8.27 -6.10 -18.63
N LYS A 11 -9.22 -5.50 -17.90
CA LYS A 11 -10.42 -6.18 -17.43
C LYS A 11 -11.66 -5.30 -17.56
N HIS A 12 -12.55 -5.73 -18.42
CA HIS A 12 -13.91 -5.18 -18.55
C HIS A 12 -14.92 -6.20 -18.05
N PHE A 13 -15.87 -5.79 -17.23
CA PHE A 13 -17.01 -6.61 -16.79
C PHE A 13 -18.23 -6.40 -17.67
N SER A 14 -18.38 -5.19 -18.25
CA SER A 14 -19.40 -4.82 -19.22
C SER A 14 -18.84 -3.73 -20.13
N ALA A 15 -19.61 -3.30 -21.13
CA ALA A 15 -19.22 -2.19 -22.00
C ALA A 15 -18.86 -0.91 -21.23
N ASP A 16 -19.54 -0.69 -20.10
CA ASP A 16 -19.41 0.54 -19.31
C ASP A 16 -18.48 0.40 -18.10
N ILE A 17 -18.12 -0.85 -17.69
CA ILE A 17 -17.31 -1.09 -16.49
C ILE A 17 -15.93 -1.59 -16.88
N ARG A 18 -14.97 -0.65 -16.96
CA ARG A 18 -13.55 -0.90 -17.20
C ARG A 18 -12.81 -0.87 -15.88
N ALA A 19 -12.74 -2.02 -15.21
CA ALA A 19 -12.12 -2.12 -13.90
C ALA A 19 -10.58 -2.02 -13.98
N VAL A 20 -9.97 -2.47 -15.07
CA VAL A 20 -8.54 -2.32 -15.38
C VAL A 20 -8.43 -1.98 -16.87
N ASP A 21 -7.68 -0.94 -17.20
CA ASP A 21 -7.65 -0.34 -18.54
C ASP A 21 -6.20 -0.13 -19.02
N GLY A 22 -5.51 -1.25 -19.33
CA GLY A 22 -4.20 -1.26 -19.95
C GLY A 22 -3.07 -0.93 -18.98
N ILE A 23 -2.92 -1.69 -17.89
CA ILE A 23 -1.82 -1.50 -16.95
C ILE A 23 -0.59 -2.31 -17.35
N ASP A 24 0.58 -1.70 -17.15
CA ASP A 24 1.89 -2.32 -17.29
C ASP A 24 2.57 -2.36 -15.93
N LEU A 25 3.13 -3.52 -15.56
CA LEU A 25 3.83 -3.75 -14.29
C LEU A 25 5.03 -4.68 -14.50
N ALA A 26 6.12 -4.38 -13.84
CA ALA A 26 7.27 -5.27 -13.71
C ALA A 26 7.80 -5.21 -12.28
N ILE A 27 7.76 -6.32 -11.55
CA ILE A 27 8.15 -6.40 -10.14
C ILE A 27 9.24 -7.44 -10.01
N ASP A 28 10.38 -7.07 -9.45
CA ASP A 28 11.51 -7.97 -9.28
C ASP A 28 11.34 -8.93 -8.10
N GLU A 29 12.08 -10.07 -8.17
CA GLU A 29 12.11 -11.03 -7.08
C GLU A 29 12.65 -10.39 -5.80
N GLY A 30 12.04 -10.70 -4.65
CA GLY A 30 12.45 -10.22 -3.34
C GLY A 30 11.97 -8.79 -3.00
N GLN A 31 11.19 -8.14 -3.84
CA GLN A 31 10.61 -6.82 -3.55
C GLN A 31 9.32 -6.90 -2.72
N ILE A 32 9.10 -5.89 -1.90
CA ILE A 32 7.78 -5.57 -1.34
C ILE A 32 7.18 -4.48 -2.21
N PHE A 33 6.16 -4.81 -3.00
CA PHE A 33 5.49 -3.92 -3.93
C PHE A 33 4.13 -3.48 -3.39
N GLY A 34 3.94 -2.16 -3.26
CA GLY A 34 2.69 -1.54 -2.81
C GLY A 34 1.81 -1.15 -4.00
N PHE A 35 0.58 -1.62 -4.05
CA PHE A 35 -0.40 -1.26 -5.06
C PHE A 35 -1.50 -0.41 -4.44
N LEU A 36 -1.42 0.90 -4.63
CA LEU A 36 -2.18 1.92 -3.91
C LEU A 36 -3.36 2.43 -4.75
N GLY A 37 -4.39 2.92 -4.10
CA GLY A 37 -5.51 3.58 -4.78
C GLY A 37 -6.79 3.51 -3.95
N ALA A 38 -7.77 4.32 -4.34
CA ALA A 38 -9.09 4.34 -3.71
C ALA A 38 -9.87 3.03 -3.93
N ASN A 39 -10.91 2.83 -3.16
CA ASN A 39 -11.87 1.74 -3.37
C ASN A 39 -12.51 1.87 -4.76
N GLY A 40 -12.56 0.75 -5.50
CA GLY A 40 -13.05 0.73 -6.87
C GLY A 40 -12.03 1.14 -7.94
N SER A 41 -10.80 1.54 -7.59
CA SER A 41 -9.77 1.89 -8.58
C SER A 41 -9.30 0.71 -9.45
N GLY A 42 -9.56 -0.55 -9.04
CA GLY A 42 -9.21 -1.77 -9.79
C GLY A 42 -8.16 -2.66 -9.12
N LYS A 43 -7.67 -2.33 -7.92
CA LYS A 43 -6.63 -3.09 -7.18
C LYS A 43 -6.98 -4.58 -7.02
N THR A 44 -8.09 -4.87 -6.36
CA THR A 44 -8.55 -6.25 -6.13
C THR A 44 -8.79 -7.00 -7.45
N THR A 45 -9.27 -6.31 -8.49
CA THR A 45 -9.45 -6.90 -9.83
C THR A 45 -8.11 -7.31 -10.42
N THR A 46 -7.09 -6.46 -10.29
CA THR A 46 -5.71 -6.77 -10.73
C THR A 46 -5.15 -7.96 -9.97
N VAL A 47 -5.24 -7.97 -8.64
CA VAL A 47 -4.82 -9.13 -7.81
C VAL A 47 -5.51 -10.41 -8.27
N ARG A 48 -6.83 -10.38 -8.48
CA ARG A 48 -7.58 -11.56 -8.95
C ARG A 48 -7.14 -12.06 -10.34
N MET A 49 -6.70 -11.18 -11.23
CA MET A 49 -6.12 -11.59 -12.52
C MET A 49 -4.75 -12.23 -12.33
N LEU A 50 -3.85 -11.60 -11.57
CA LEU A 50 -2.51 -12.11 -11.33
C LEU A 50 -2.52 -13.44 -10.56
N THR A 51 -3.49 -13.64 -9.66
CA THR A 51 -3.68 -14.88 -8.90
C THR A 51 -4.53 -15.94 -9.64
N THR A 52 -4.85 -15.70 -10.89
CA THR A 52 -5.63 -16.63 -11.76
C THR A 52 -7.10 -16.85 -11.34
N LEU A 53 -7.62 -16.05 -10.43
CA LEU A 53 -9.04 -16.10 -10.00
C LEU A 53 -9.97 -15.43 -11.01
N LEU A 54 -9.42 -14.55 -11.85
CA LEU A 54 -10.15 -13.84 -12.89
C LEU A 54 -9.33 -13.85 -14.19
N ARG A 55 -9.98 -14.11 -15.32
CA ARG A 55 -9.31 -14.05 -16.63
C ARG A 55 -9.25 -12.60 -17.11
N PRO A 56 -8.09 -12.12 -17.60
CA PRO A 56 -7.99 -10.87 -18.34
C PRO A 56 -8.93 -10.83 -19.54
N THR A 57 -9.42 -9.64 -19.89
CA THR A 57 -10.16 -9.42 -21.15
C THR A 57 -9.20 -9.24 -22.33
N ALA A 58 -8.05 -8.56 -22.07
CA ALA A 58 -6.97 -8.36 -23.03
C ALA A 58 -5.64 -8.17 -22.28
N GLY A 59 -4.53 -8.12 -23.03
CA GLY A 59 -3.19 -8.06 -22.47
C GLY A 59 -2.71 -9.41 -21.95
N ARG A 60 -1.54 -9.43 -21.31
CA ARG A 60 -0.97 -10.62 -20.70
C ARG A 60 -0.42 -10.35 -19.32
N ALA A 61 -0.33 -11.39 -18.51
CA ALA A 61 0.38 -11.34 -17.25
C ALA A 61 1.10 -12.66 -16.98
N GLU A 62 2.25 -12.55 -16.34
CA GLU A 62 3.09 -13.68 -15.95
C GLU A 62 3.47 -13.55 -14.48
N VAL A 63 3.49 -14.67 -13.77
CA VAL A 63 4.00 -14.76 -12.40
C VAL A 63 5.06 -15.87 -12.38
N LEU A 64 6.27 -15.51 -11.95
CA LEU A 64 7.43 -16.40 -11.99
C LEU A 64 7.68 -17.01 -13.39
N GLY A 65 7.50 -16.20 -14.45
CA GLY A 65 7.62 -16.63 -15.84
C GLY A 65 6.50 -17.52 -16.35
N MET A 66 5.44 -17.74 -15.58
CA MET A 66 4.28 -18.55 -15.94
C MET A 66 3.09 -17.67 -16.32
N ASP A 67 2.53 -17.86 -17.52
CA ASP A 67 1.35 -17.15 -18.01
C ASP A 67 0.11 -17.48 -17.15
N VAL A 68 -0.53 -16.45 -16.60
CA VAL A 68 -1.67 -16.61 -15.66
C VAL A 68 -2.90 -17.22 -16.33
N GLY A 69 -3.05 -17.09 -17.64
CA GLY A 69 -4.18 -17.66 -18.39
C GLY A 69 -3.93 -19.10 -18.82
N ARG A 70 -2.72 -19.41 -19.27
CA ARG A 70 -2.37 -20.72 -19.85
C ARG A 70 -1.85 -21.71 -18.82
N GLN A 71 -1.13 -21.22 -17.81
CA GLN A 71 -0.46 -22.04 -16.78
C GLN A 71 -1.05 -21.83 -15.36
N ALA A 72 -2.34 -21.48 -15.27
CA ALA A 72 -3.02 -21.13 -14.04
C ALA A 72 -2.79 -22.11 -12.87
N THR A 73 -2.75 -23.41 -13.15
CA THR A 73 -2.51 -24.42 -12.10
C THR A 73 -1.08 -24.37 -11.56
N ALA A 74 -0.09 -24.11 -12.42
CA ALA A 74 1.31 -23.96 -11.99
C ALA A 74 1.47 -22.68 -11.18
N VAL A 75 0.89 -21.56 -11.64
CA VAL A 75 0.88 -20.29 -10.92
C VAL A 75 0.31 -20.48 -9.51
N ARG A 76 -0.91 -21.04 -9.36
CA ARG A 76 -1.55 -21.27 -8.06
C ARG A 76 -0.74 -22.12 -7.09
N ARG A 77 0.09 -23.02 -7.59
CA ARG A 77 0.97 -23.85 -6.74
C ARG A 77 2.22 -23.12 -6.27
N SER A 78 2.58 -22.04 -6.93
CA SER A 78 3.83 -21.30 -6.69
C SER A 78 3.62 -20.00 -5.92
N ILE A 79 2.37 -19.56 -5.75
CA ILE A 79 2.03 -18.30 -5.07
C ILE A 79 1.27 -18.55 -3.77
N GLY A 80 1.46 -17.66 -2.80
CA GLY A 80 0.59 -17.51 -1.63
C GLY A 80 -0.43 -16.41 -1.88
N VAL A 81 -1.65 -16.56 -1.36
CA VAL A 81 -2.71 -15.57 -1.54
C VAL A 81 -3.49 -15.42 -0.24
N ALA A 82 -3.57 -14.20 0.28
CA ALA A 82 -4.47 -13.81 1.37
C ALA A 82 -5.35 -12.66 0.88
N LEU A 83 -6.62 -12.96 0.60
CA LEU A 83 -7.59 -11.99 0.09
C LEU A 83 -8.26 -11.20 1.24
N GLN A 84 -9.03 -10.18 0.89
CA GLN A 84 -9.75 -9.33 1.84
C GLN A 84 -10.68 -10.13 2.75
N GLU A 85 -11.41 -11.09 2.20
CA GLU A 85 -12.22 -12.04 2.99
C GLU A 85 -11.40 -13.31 3.24
N ALA A 86 -10.99 -13.52 4.48
CA ALA A 86 -10.30 -14.73 4.88
C ALA A 86 -11.27 -15.92 4.82
N GLY A 87 -11.04 -16.82 3.87
CA GLY A 87 -11.82 -18.06 3.70
C GLY A 87 -11.49 -19.13 4.75
N LEU A 88 -11.40 -18.75 6.03
CA LEU A 88 -11.03 -19.65 7.11
C LEU A 88 -12.24 -20.44 7.61
N ASP A 89 -12.08 -21.75 7.80
CA ASP A 89 -13.11 -22.60 8.38
C ASP A 89 -13.19 -22.40 9.91
N ASP A 90 -14.31 -21.87 10.37
CA ASP A 90 -14.58 -21.56 11.76
C ASP A 90 -14.63 -22.78 12.69
N ILE A 91 -14.85 -23.98 12.15
CA ILE A 91 -14.97 -25.23 12.92
C ILE A 91 -13.60 -25.81 13.26
N GLN A 92 -12.62 -25.58 12.39
CA GLN A 92 -11.25 -26.08 12.57
C GLN A 92 -10.49 -25.28 13.64
N THR A 93 -9.46 -25.90 14.20
CA THR A 93 -8.42 -25.20 14.95
C THR A 93 -7.40 -24.59 13.98
N GLY A 94 -6.62 -23.59 14.44
CA GLY A 94 -5.56 -22.99 13.61
C GLY A 94 -4.57 -24.04 13.11
N ARG A 95 -4.20 -25.01 13.97
CA ARG A 95 -3.30 -26.11 13.64
C ARG A 95 -3.91 -27.06 12.59
N GLU A 96 -5.17 -27.43 12.74
CA GLU A 96 -5.89 -28.28 11.77
C GLU A 96 -5.99 -27.61 10.40
N LEU A 97 -6.32 -26.32 10.37
CA LEU A 97 -6.43 -25.54 9.15
C LEU A 97 -5.07 -25.51 8.41
N LEU A 98 -3.99 -25.11 9.08
CA LEU A 98 -2.65 -25.10 8.45
C LEU A 98 -2.20 -26.49 8.02
N THR A 99 -2.54 -27.53 8.78
CA THR A 99 -2.22 -28.92 8.43
C THR A 99 -2.96 -29.35 7.16
N LEU A 100 -4.25 -28.98 7.03
CA LEU A 100 -5.03 -29.25 5.83
C LEU A 100 -4.45 -28.53 4.62
N GLN A 101 -4.16 -27.22 4.75
CA GLN A 101 -3.52 -26.43 3.68
C GLN A 101 -2.19 -27.04 3.25
N ALA A 102 -1.32 -27.40 4.20
CA ALA A 102 -0.04 -28.04 3.90
C ALA A 102 -0.20 -29.33 3.10
N ARG A 103 -1.21 -30.18 3.43
CA ARG A 103 -1.50 -31.38 2.67
C ARG A 103 -2.02 -31.10 1.26
N LEU A 104 -2.88 -30.09 1.09
CA LEU A 104 -3.40 -29.67 -0.21
C LEU A 104 -2.28 -29.18 -1.14
N TYR A 105 -1.30 -28.47 -0.59
CA TYR A 105 -0.09 -28.04 -1.29
C TYR A 105 1.00 -29.11 -1.38
N ARG A 106 0.74 -30.33 -0.89
CA ARG A 106 1.64 -31.50 -0.95
C ARG A 106 2.98 -31.27 -0.23
N VAL A 107 2.95 -30.55 0.89
CA VAL A 107 4.11 -30.50 1.79
C VAL A 107 4.45 -31.92 2.24
N PRO A 108 5.73 -32.33 2.20
CA PRO A 108 6.12 -33.70 2.58
C PRO A 108 5.66 -34.07 3.98
N PRO A 109 5.09 -35.26 4.21
CA PRO A 109 4.57 -35.67 5.52
C PRO A 109 5.57 -35.53 6.67
N GLY A 110 6.86 -35.77 6.40
CA GLY A 110 7.92 -35.63 7.39
C GLY A 110 8.19 -34.19 7.83
N GLU A 111 7.90 -33.21 7.00
CA GLU A 111 8.10 -31.77 7.26
C GLU A 111 6.86 -31.08 7.82
N LEU A 112 5.70 -31.69 7.64
CA LEU A 112 4.39 -31.06 7.86
C LEU A 112 4.22 -30.51 9.28
N LYS A 113 4.51 -31.34 10.30
CA LYS A 113 4.39 -30.94 11.70
C LYS A 113 5.32 -29.78 12.06
N GLN A 114 6.58 -29.85 11.58
CA GLN A 114 7.57 -28.80 11.81
C GLN A 114 7.14 -27.49 11.14
N ARG A 115 6.72 -27.54 9.87
CA ARG A 115 6.29 -26.35 9.11
C ARG A 115 5.06 -25.69 9.73
N VAL A 116 4.07 -26.42 10.15
CA VAL A 116 2.88 -25.88 10.84
C VAL A 116 3.26 -25.20 12.16
N SER A 117 4.13 -25.83 12.96
CA SER A 117 4.58 -25.22 14.22
C SER A 117 5.43 -23.97 13.99
N GLU A 118 6.29 -23.98 12.97
CA GLU A 118 7.07 -22.82 12.56
C GLU A 118 6.18 -21.63 12.20
N LEU A 119 5.17 -21.85 11.35
CA LEU A 119 4.24 -20.81 10.91
C LEU A 119 3.41 -20.25 12.07
N LEU A 120 2.89 -21.12 12.94
CA LEU A 120 2.13 -20.67 14.12
C LEU A 120 2.99 -19.76 15.00
N ARG A 121 4.27 -20.09 15.17
CA ARG A 121 5.22 -19.25 15.93
C ARG A 121 5.50 -17.93 15.22
N ILE A 122 5.77 -17.96 13.91
CA ILE A 122 6.01 -16.74 13.11
C ILE A 122 4.86 -15.75 13.27
N VAL A 123 3.61 -16.24 13.23
CA VAL A 123 2.44 -15.37 13.33
C VAL A 123 1.91 -15.20 14.77
N ASP A 124 2.68 -15.63 15.77
CA ASP A 124 2.35 -15.50 17.20
C ASP A 124 0.94 -16.06 17.54
N LEU A 125 0.72 -17.31 17.14
CA LEU A 125 -0.51 -18.05 17.39
C LEU A 125 -0.28 -19.42 18.06
N ASP A 126 0.91 -19.69 18.62
CA ASP A 126 1.25 -20.95 19.26
C ASP A 126 0.27 -21.28 20.41
N ASP A 127 0.01 -20.33 21.29
CA ASP A 127 -0.89 -20.50 22.46
C ASP A 127 -2.35 -20.68 22.07
N ALA A 128 -2.73 -20.24 20.87
CA ALA A 128 -4.08 -20.35 20.36
C ALA A 128 -4.25 -21.46 19.32
N ALA A 129 -3.16 -22.16 18.96
CA ALA A 129 -3.12 -23.10 17.84
C ALA A 129 -4.21 -24.17 17.86
N ASP A 130 -4.56 -24.66 19.03
CA ASP A 130 -5.53 -25.74 19.25
C ASP A 130 -6.93 -25.23 19.64
N ARG A 131 -7.15 -23.90 19.65
CA ARG A 131 -8.45 -23.27 19.77
C ARG A 131 -9.15 -23.21 18.42
N ARG A 132 -10.49 -23.26 18.40
CA ARG A 132 -11.27 -23.12 17.18
C ARG A 132 -11.17 -21.71 16.60
N VAL A 133 -11.02 -21.60 15.28
CA VAL A 133 -10.88 -20.33 14.54
C VAL A 133 -12.03 -19.35 14.79
N LYS A 134 -13.26 -19.85 15.03
CA LYS A 134 -14.40 -19.01 15.42
C LYS A 134 -14.18 -18.18 16.69
N THR A 135 -13.23 -18.58 17.56
CA THR A 135 -12.90 -17.88 18.81
C THR A 135 -11.74 -16.88 18.64
N TYR A 136 -11.20 -16.76 17.44
CA TYR A 136 -10.11 -15.85 17.15
C TYR A 136 -10.63 -14.41 16.98
N SER A 137 -9.82 -13.44 17.41
CA SER A 137 -10.06 -12.04 17.07
C SER A 137 -9.82 -11.81 15.55
N GLY A 138 -10.28 -10.68 15.03
CA GLY A 138 -10.01 -10.31 13.63
C GLY A 138 -8.52 -10.34 13.28
N GLY A 139 -7.67 -9.79 14.16
CA GLY A 139 -6.23 -9.83 13.99
C GLY A 139 -5.62 -11.23 14.03
N MET A 140 -6.11 -12.11 14.90
CA MET A 140 -5.69 -13.51 14.93
C MET A 140 -6.10 -14.25 13.66
N ARG A 141 -7.31 -14.02 13.16
CA ARG A 141 -7.79 -14.60 11.90
C ARG A 141 -6.92 -14.15 10.73
N ARG A 142 -6.58 -12.87 10.67
CA ARG A 142 -5.73 -12.32 9.59
C ARG A 142 -4.31 -12.88 9.63
N ARG A 143 -3.73 -13.03 10.83
CA ARG A 143 -2.43 -13.68 11.02
C ARG A 143 -2.44 -15.14 10.60
N LEU A 144 -3.52 -15.87 10.91
CA LEU A 144 -3.68 -17.27 10.47
C LEU A 144 -3.83 -17.37 8.95
N ASP A 145 -4.55 -16.46 8.30
CA ASP A 145 -4.70 -16.39 6.85
C ASP A 145 -3.36 -16.15 6.14
N LEU A 146 -2.56 -15.23 6.68
CA LEU A 146 -1.19 -15.02 6.21
C LEU A 146 -0.34 -16.30 6.36
N ALA A 147 -0.42 -16.99 7.51
CA ALA A 147 0.29 -18.25 7.71
C ALA A 147 -0.15 -19.34 6.72
N ALA A 148 -1.46 -19.40 6.41
CA ALA A 148 -1.99 -20.33 5.41
C ALA A 148 -1.46 -20.04 4.00
N ALA A 149 -1.33 -18.77 3.62
CA ALA A 149 -0.75 -18.36 2.35
C ALA A 149 0.74 -18.75 2.20
N LEU A 150 1.45 -18.93 3.33
CA LEU A 150 2.88 -19.21 3.37
C LEU A 150 3.23 -20.70 3.53
N VAL A 151 2.23 -21.57 3.70
CA VAL A 151 2.43 -22.96 4.14
C VAL A 151 3.36 -23.77 3.23
N HIS A 152 3.33 -23.52 1.94
CA HIS A 152 4.08 -24.23 0.90
C HIS A 152 5.36 -23.49 0.44
N ARG A 153 5.81 -22.49 1.19
CA ARG A 153 7.00 -21.66 0.91
C ARG A 153 6.94 -21.01 -0.49
N PRO A 154 5.90 -20.21 -0.79
CA PRO A 154 5.78 -19.55 -2.06
C PRO A 154 6.88 -18.50 -2.24
N LYS A 155 7.31 -18.28 -3.50
CA LYS A 155 8.23 -17.19 -3.83
C LYS A 155 7.55 -15.84 -3.97
N VAL A 156 6.25 -15.83 -4.26
CA VAL A 156 5.43 -14.62 -4.40
C VAL A 156 4.18 -14.76 -3.53
N VAL A 157 3.87 -13.74 -2.77
CA VAL A 157 2.68 -13.67 -1.91
C VAL A 157 1.86 -12.43 -2.27
N PHE A 158 0.58 -12.63 -2.54
CA PHE A 158 -0.40 -11.57 -2.78
C PHE A 158 -1.20 -11.33 -1.51
N LEU A 159 -1.22 -10.09 -1.05
CA LEU A 159 -1.98 -9.65 0.13
C LEU A 159 -2.95 -8.55 -0.30
N ASP A 160 -4.24 -8.85 -0.24
CA ASP A 160 -5.28 -7.87 -0.57
C ASP A 160 -5.79 -7.20 0.72
N GLU A 161 -5.39 -5.94 0.94
CA GLU A 161 -5.68 -5.12 2.11
C GLU A 161 -5.38 -5.84 3.45
N PRO A 162 -4.13 -6.28 3.70
CA PRO A 162 -3.81 -7.19 4.81
C PRO A 162 -4.09 -6.62 6.20
N THR A 163 -4.17 -5.32 6.34
CA THR A 163 -4.30 -4.60 7.62
C THR A 163 -5.64 -3.91 7.80
N SER A 164 -6.53 -3.99 6.81
CA SER A 164 -7.85 -3.36 6.88
C SER A 164 -8.66 -3.88 8.06
N GLY A 165 -9.24 -2.98 8.84
CA GLY A 165 -10.07 -3.32 10.01
C GLY A 165 -9.29 -3.85 11.24
N LEU A 166 -7.96 -3.82 11.22
CA LEU A 166 -7.14 -4.24 12.35
C LEU A 166 -6.81 -3.06 13.27
N ASP A 167 -6.66 -3.37 14.56
CA ASP A 167 -6.10 -2.45 15.54
C ASP A 167 -4.60 -2.18 15.25
N PRO A 168 -4.02 -1.07 15.76
CA PRO A 168 -2.64 -0.69 15.48
C PRO A 168 -1.60 -1.77 15.84
N ILE A 169 -1.81 -2.52 16.93
CA ILE A 169 -0.87 -3.56 17.38
C ILE A 169 -0.89 -4.74 16.40
N SER A 170 -2.09 -5.20 16.02
CA SER A 170 -2.25 -6.27 15.04
C SER A 170 -1.69 -5.89 13.67
N ARG A 171 -1.86 -4.62 13.26
CA ARG A 171 -1.33 -4.08 12.01
C ARG A 171 0.21 -4.11 12.00
N GLU A 172 0.84 -3.61 13.06
CA GLU A 172 2.30 -3.63 13.20
C GLU A 172 2.87 -5.06 13.20
N ALA A 173 2.15 -6.01 13.80
CA ALA A 173 2.56 -7.41 13.78
C ALA A 173 2.58 -7.98 12.34
N ILE A 174 1.53 -7.72 11.53
CA ILE A 174 1.50 -8.15 10.12
C ILE A 174 2.70 -7.61 9.36
N TRP A 175 3.00 -6.32 9.49
CA TRP A 175 4.11 -5.69 8.78
C TRP A 175 5.48 -6.23 9.20
N ARG A 176 5.64 -6.51 10.49
CA ARG A 176 6.85 -7.16 11.00
C ARG A 176 7.06 -8.53 10.33
N TYR A 177 6.02 -9.35 10.24
CA TYR A 177 6.10 -10.67 9.61
C TYR A 177 6.40 -10.58 8.11
N VAL A 178 5.76 -9.66 7.39
CA VAL A 178 6.03 -9.42 5.97
C VAL A 178 7.51 -9.04 5.77
N SER A 179 8.00 -8.08 6.54
CA SER A 179 9.40 -7.63 6.46
C SER A 179 10.40 -8.73 6.83
N GLU A 180 10.10 -9.53 7.86
CA GLU A 180 10.96 -10.63 8.29
C GLU A 180 11.08 -11.71 7.21
N LEU A 181 9.96 -12.15 6.65
CA LEU A 181 9.94 -13.15 5.58
C LEU A 181 10.58 -12.65 4.27
N ASN A 182 10.36 -11.40 3.93
CA ASN A 182 11.03 -10.79 2.79
C ASN A 182 12.55 -10.82 2.96
N LYS A 183 13.07 -10.37 4.12
CA LYS A 183 14.50 -10.29 4.39
C LYS A 183 15.16 -11.65 4.59
N SER A 184 14.49 -12.61 5.26
CA SER A 184 15.09 -13.90 5.62
C SER A 184 14.94 -14.95 4.52
N GLU A 185 13.82 -14.95 3.78
CA GLU A 185 13.49 -15.97 2.78
C GLU A 185 13.46 -15.41 1.34
N GLY A 186 13.62 -14.09 1.15
CA GLY A 186 13.58 -13.45 -0.16
C GLY A 186 12.21 -13.50 -0.84
N VAL A 187 11.13 -13.60 -0.06
CA VAL A 187 9.77 -13.67 -0.58
C VAL A 187 9.38 -12.33 -1.19
N THR A 188 8.86 -12.37 -2.41
CA THR A 188 8.28 -11.20 -3.08
C THR A 188 6.85 -10.97 -2.57
N PHE A 189 6.53 -9.77 -2.16
CA PHE A 189 5.18 -9.41 -1.73
C PHE A 189 4.54 -8.41 -2.69
N PHE A 190 3.34 -8.75 -3.16
CA PHE A 190 2.44 -7.82 -3.83
C PHE A 190 1.29 -7.51 -2.86
N LEU A 191 1.24 -6.28 -2.37
CA LEU A 191 0.22 -5.89 -1.41
C LEU A 191 -0.63 -4.74 -1.95
N THR A 192 -1.95 -4.85 -1.78
CA THR A 192 -2.83 -3.71 -1.98
C THR A 192 -3.09 -3.04 -0.65
N THR A 193 -3.15 -1.74 -0.64
CA THR A 193 -3.56 -0.97 0.54
C THR A 193 -4.19 0.37 0.14
N GLN A 194 -5.05 0.88 1.01
CA GLN A 194 -5.52 2.25 0.99
C GLN A 194 -4.76 3.11 2.02
N TYR A 195 -3.90 2.52 2.85
CA TYR A 195 -3.11 3.23 3.85
C TYR A 195 -1.76 3.61 3.27
N LEU A 196 -1.64 4.86 2.82
CA LEU A 196 -0.43 5.39 2.18
C LEU A 196 0.79 5.36 3.09
N GLU A 197 0.61 5.59 4.40
CA GLU A 197 1.67 5.53 5.39
C GLU A 197 2.30 4.13 5.51
N GLU A 198 1.50 3.08 5.35
CA GLU A 198 1.99 1.70 5.37
C GLU A 198 2.88 1.42 4.16
N ALA A 199 2.43 1.83 2.98
CA ALA A 199 3.19 1.67 1.75
C ALA A 199 4.47 2.50 1.77
N ASP A 200 4.42 3.74 2.29
CA ASP A 200 5.58 4.60 2.43
C ASP A 200 6.68 3.98 3.30
N ARG A 201 6.28 3.27 4.34
CA ARG A 201 7.21 2.65 5.30
C ARG A 201 7.74 1.30 4.85
N MET A 202 6.96 0.52 4.11
CA MET A 202 7.23 -0.91 3.89
C MET A 202 7.58 -1.28 2.47
N ALA A 203 7.08 -0.53 1.48
CA ALA A 203 7.27 -0.90 0.09
C ALA A 203 8.60 -0.37 -0.46
N ASP A 204 9.30 -1.23 -1.22
CA ASP A 204 10.47 -0.83 -2.01
C ASP A 204 10.03 0.00 -3.21
N GLU A 205 8.88 -0.37 -3.80
CA GLU A 205 8.28 0.30 -4.93
C GLU A 205 6.75 0.33 -4.76
N VAL A 206 6.13 1.39 -5.23
CA VAL A 206 4.67 1.55 -5.22
C VAL A 206 4.15 1.93 -6.61
N ALA A 207 2.94 1.46 -6.93
CA ALA A 207 2.16 2.00 -8.04
C ALA A 207 0.84 2.56 -7.51
N ILE A 208 0.51 3.75 -7.96
CA ILE A 208 -0.75 4.43 -7.63
C ILE A 208 -1.74 4.17 -8.76
N MET A 209 -2.87 3.56 -8.41
CA MET A 209 -3.93 3.22 -9.34
C MET A 209 -5.14 4.12 -9.16
N ASP A 210 -5.59 4.71 -10.24
CA ASP A 210 -6.84 5.48 -10.29
C ASP A 210 -7.63 5.15 -11.56
N ALA A 211 -8.95 5.01 -11.43
CA ALA A 211 -9.88 4.74 -12.54
C ALA A 211 -9.39 3.62 -13.51
N GLY A 212 -8.83 2.53 -12.97
CA GLY A 212 -8.36 1.40 -13.76
C GLY A 212 -6.98 1.55 -14.37
N ARG A 213 -6.24 2.64 -14.12
CA ARG A 213 -4.93 2.94 -14.71
C ARG A 213 -3.89 3.21 -13.64
N ILE A 214 -2.63 2.93 -13.95
CA ILE A 214 -1.50 3.37 -13.11
C ILE A 214 -1.17 4.82 -13.48
N VAL A 215 -1.28 5.71 -12.48
CA VAL A 215 -1.04 7.16 -12.65
C VAL A 215 0.34 7.60 -12.17
N ALA A 216 0.98 6.79 -11.32
CA ALA A 216 2.36 6.97 -10.88
C ALA A 216 2.95 5.64 -10.42
N GLN A 217 4.26 5.44 -10.63
CA GLN A 217 5.01 4.27 -10.18
C GLN A 217 6.45 4.65 -9.86
N GLY A 218 7.01 4.07 -8.80
CA GLY A 218 8.40 4.26 -8.37
C GLY A 218 8.59 4.00 -6.88
N SER A 219 9.80 4.20 -6.37
CA SER A 219 10.01 4.12 -4.93
C SER A 219 9.25 5.24 -4.20
N PRO A 220 8.79 5.04 -2.96
CA PRO A 220 8.11 6.08 -2.18
C PRO A 220 8.92 7.39 -2.14
N ALA A 221 10.23 7.30 -1.96
CA ALA A 221 11.13 8.45 -1.95
C ALA A 221 11.16 9.17 -3.30
N ALA A 222 11.26 8.43 -4.42
CA ALA A 222 11.28 9.02 -5.77
C ALA A 222 9.94 9.70 -6.10
N LEU A 223 8.82 9.09 -5.73
CA LEU A 223 7.50 9.67 -5.96
C LEU A 223 7.31 10.95 -5.15
N LYS A 224 7.67 10.97 -3.88
CA LYS A 224 7.63 12.17 -3.04
C LYS A 224 8.51 13.28 -3.58
N SER A 225 9.73 12.95 -4.02
CA SER A 225 10.63 13.91 -4.65
C SER A 225 10.11 14.45 -5.98
N SER A 226 9.30 13.68 -6.72
CA SER A 226 8.75 14.11 -8.02
C SER A 226 7.72 15.24 -7.93
N ILE A 227 7.04 15.38 -6.78
CA ILE A 227 6.12 16.49 -6.52
C ILE A 227 6.82 17.73 -5.96
N GLY A 228 8.10 17.56 -5.58
CA GLY A 228 9.13 18.60 -5.69
C GLY A 228 9.46 19.34 -4.44
N THR A 229 8.69 19.46 -3.39
CA THR A 229 9.07 20.48 -2.41
C THR A 229 8.67 20.12 -0.98
N ASP A 230 9.65 20.25 -0.09
CA ASP A 230 9.36 20.35 1.34
C ASP A 230 8.49 21.58 1.60
N VAL A 231 7.55 21.45 2.52
CA VAL A 231 6.62 22.52 2.88
C VAL A 231 7.00 23.07 4.25
N VAL A 232 7.48 24.30 4.27
CA VAL A 232 7.71 25.03 5.52
C VAL A 232 6.51 25.92 5.82
N THR A 233 5.82 25.64 6.91
CA THR A 233 4.71 26.48 7.41
C THR A 233 5.24 27.45 8.46
N LEU A 234 5.04 28.74 8.23
CA LEU A 234 5.44 29.84 9.10
C LEU A 234 4.20 30.52 9.64
N ARG A 235 3.90 30.35 10.93
CA ARG A 235 2.86 31.13 11.60
C ARG A 235 3.48 32.42 12.15
N ILE A 236 3.07 33.56 11.60
CA ILE A 236 3.65 34.87 11.92
C ILE A 236 2.82 35.56 12.99
N GLU A 237 3.48 36.23 13.92
CA GLU A 237 2.80 37.13 14.88
C GLU A 237 2.35 38.39 14.15
N GLY A 238 1.04 38.70 14.20
CA GLY A 238 0.48 39.89 13.59
C GLY A 238 -0.75 39.63 12.73
N GLY A 239 -1.06 40.51 11.81
CA GLY A 239 -2.22 40.45 10.95
C GLY A 239 -1.86 40.25 9.46
N ALA A 240 -2.78 40.63 8.59
CA ALA A 240 -2.62 40.43 7.12
C ALA A 240 -1.42 41.19 6.54
N ASP A 241 -1.06 42.32 7.11
CA ASP A 241 0.09 43.13 6.64
C ASP A 241 1.41 42.41 6.97
N GLU A 242 1.55 41.83 8.15
CA GLU A 242 2.73 41.04 8.56
C GLU A 242 2.87 39.77 7.72
N LEU A 243 1.77 39.07 7.43
CA LEU A 243 1.76 37.89 6.55
C LEU A 243 2.22 38.27 5.12
N SER A 244 1.74 39.40 4.59
CA SER A 244 2.14 39.87 3.25
C SER A 244 3.63 40.27 3.19
N ARG A 245 4.14 40.91 4.25
CA ARG A 245 5.57 41.24 4.37
C ARG A 245 6.43 39.98 4.50
N ALA A 246 5.99 39.00 5.28
CA ALA A 246 6.65 37.72 5.41
C ALA A 246 6.71 36.99 4.07
N GLN A 247 5.59 36.90 3.34
CA GLN A 247 5.53 36.31 2.01
C GLN A 247 6.55 36.97 1.04
N GLN A 248 6.62 38.29 1.05
CA GLN A 248 7.58 39.01 0.18
C GLN A 248 9.03 38.77 0.58
N ALA A 249 9.32 38.69 1.88
CA ALA A 249 10.67 38.42 2.36
C ALA A 249 11.14 37.02 1.95
N VAL A 250 10.32 35.99 2.20
CA VAL A 250 10.69 34.59 1.97
C VAL A 250 10.73 34.21 0.48
N ARG A 251 9.98 34.90 -0.41
CA ARG A 251 10.04 34.70 -1.86
C ARG A 251 11.42 34.97 -2.46
N ARG A 252 12.26 35.76 -1.77
CA ARG A 252 13.60 36.11 -2.24
C ARG A 252 14.65 35.05 -1.97
N LEU A 253 14.30 34.02 -1.17
CA LEU A 253 15.23 32.96 -0.81
C LEU A 253 15.44 32.03 -2.00
N GLU A 254 16.69 31.76 -2.31
CA GLU A 254 17.08 30.78 -3.32
C GLU A 254 16.60 29.39 -2.91
N GLY A 255 15.98 28.65 -3.82
CA GLY A 255 15.39 27.34 -3.58
C GLY A 255 13.91 27.36 -3.20
N VAL A 256 13.31 28.53 -3.00
CA VAL A 256 11.86 28.68 -2.83
C VAL A 256 11.18 28.57 -4.20
N GLU A 257 10.23 27.67 -4.34
CA GLU A 257 9.49 27.44 -5.58
C GLU A 257 8.13 28.16 -5.60
N ASP A 258 7.41 28.14 -4.47
CA ASP A 258 6.15 28.87 -4.33
C ASP A 258 5.96 29.34 -2.88
N VAL A 259 5.17 30.40 -2.69
CA VAL A 259 4.82 30.92 -1.37
C VAL A 259 3.37 31.35 -1.37
N ARG A 260 2.57 30.78 -0.46
CA ARG A 260 1.14 31.05 -0.32
C ARG A 260 0.83 31.54 1.09
N ILE A 261 -0.18 32.37 1.20
CA ILE A 261 -0.80 32.71 2.48
C ILE A 261 -2.07 31.87 2.58
N VAL A 262 -2.18 31.10 3.65
CA VAL A 262 -3.36 30.28 3.95
C VAL A 262 -3.72 30.52 5.41
N ASP A 263 -4.91 31.05 5.64
CA ASP A 263 -5.39 31.46 6.95
C ASP A 263 -4.42 32.43 7.65
N ASP A 264 -3.79 32.00 8.75
CA ASP A 264 -2.86 32.74 9.59
C ASP A 264 -1.38 32.35 9.37
N ALA A 265 -1.08 31.66 8.27
CA ALA A 265 0.25 31.11 7.99
C ALA A 265 0.77 31.45 6.58
N VAL A 266 2.07 31.55 6.48
CA VAL A 266 2.81 31.60 5.20
C VAL A 266 3.33 30.20 4.91
N ILE A 267 2.86 29.60 3.83
CA ILE A 267 3.27 28.27 3.34
C ILE A 267 4.37 28.48 2.29
N VAL A 268 5.54 27.94 2.56
CA VAL A 268 6.73 28.06 1.69
C VAL A 268 7.08 26.69 1.13
N TYR A 269 7.03 26.56 -0.18
CA TYR A 269 7.46 25.38 -0.92
C TYR A 269 8.93 25.54 -1.29
N VAL A 270 9.78 24.61 -0.84
CA VAL A 270 11.24 24.73 -0.94
C VAL A 270 11.90 23.38 -1.16
N ARG A 271 12.95 23.32 -2.02
CA ARG A 271 13.61 22.05 -2.40
C ARG A 271 14.26 21.29 -1.26
N GLU A 272 14.82 21.99 -0.29
CA GLU A 272 15.52 21.43 0.87
C GLU A 272 15.07 22.14 2.14
N GLY A 273 13.91 21.76 2.67
CA GLY A 273 13.29 22.41 3.81
C GLY A 273 14.16 22.45 5.06
N SER A 274 14.89 21.38 5.34
CA SER A 274 15.77 21.29 6.50
C SER A 274 16.89 22.34 6.49
N THR A 275 17.44 22.63 5.31
CA THR A 275 18.46 23.68 5.15
C THR A 275 17.85 25.07 5.02
N ALA A 276 16.63 25.16 4.49
CA ALA A 276 15.92 26.41 4.28
C ALA A 276 15.41 27.03 5.58
N ILE A 277 15.00 26.23 6.57
CA ILE A 277 14.40 26.71 7.84
C ILE A 277 15.28 27.79 8.49
N ALA A 278 16.57 27.52 8.65
CA ALA A 278 17.49 28.49 9.29
C ALA A 278 17.53 29.82 8.54
N LYS A 279 17.58 29.76 7.20
CA LYS A 279 17.59 30.95 6.33
C LYS A 279 16.26 31.70 6.38
N LEU A 280 15.13 30.96 6.39
CA LEU A 280 13.79 31.55 6.51
C LEU A 280 13.61 32.32 7.81
N VAL A 281 14.05 31.75 8.92
CA VAL A 281 13.98 32.40 10.24
C VAL A 281 14.84 33.66 10.26
N LEU A 282 16.06 33.63 9.71
CA LEU A 282 16.92 34.80 9.62
C LEU A 282 16.30 35.93 8.75
N LEU A 283 15.72 35.59 7.60
CA LEU A 283 15.03 36.56 6.74
C LEU A 283 13.83 37.22 7.43
N LEU A 284 13.08 36.45 8.24
CA LEU A 284 11.98 37.01 9.02
C LEU A 284 12.50 37.97 10.09
N ASP A 285 13.60 37.63 10.77
CA ASP A 285 14.22 38.49 11.80
C ASP A 285 14.74 39.80 11.18
N GLU A 286 15.42 39.73 10.05
CA GLU A 286 15.85 40.91 9.27
C GLU A 286 14.67 41.80 8.86
N ALA A 287 13.51 41.21 8.57
CA ALA A 287 12.29 41.93 8.25
C ALA A 287 11.54 42.43 9.51
N SER A 288 12.10 42.23 10.71
CA SER A 288 11.45 42.50 12.00
C SER A 288 10.09 41.80 12.16
N LEU A 289 10.01 40.56 11.68
CA LEU A 289 8.86 39.68 11.78
C LEU A 289 9.19 38.50 12.70
N ARG A 290 8.26 38.15 13.59
CA ARG A 290 8.45 37.00 14.46
C ARG A 290 7.59 35.83 14.02
N ALA A 291 8.21 34.68 13.84
CA ALA A 291 7.49 33.45 13.67
C ALA A 291 7.11 32.89 15.04
N ARG A 292 5.82 32.68 15.26
CA ARG A 292 5.28 32.01 16.43
C ARG A 292 5.52 30.51 16.37
N GLU A 293 5.48 29.94 15.16
CA GLU A 293 5.65 28.52 14.91
C GLU A 293 6.28 28.33 13.53
N VAL A 294 7.21 27.38 13.44
CA VAL A 294 7.83 26.94 12.19
C VAL A 294 7.76 25.43 12.13
N THR A 295 7.05 24.90 11.16
CA THR A 295 6.93 23.45 10.95
C THR A 295 7.45 23.08 9.58
N LEU A 296 8.14 21.94 9.49
CA LEU A 296 8.58 21.33 8.26
C LEU A 296 7.74 20.09 8.01
N ALA A 297 7.04 20.06 6.90
CA ALA A 297 6.39 18.88 6.38
C ALA A 297 7.09 18.44 5.10
N GLN A 298 7.51 17.18 5.06
CA GLN A 298 7.97 16.57 3.82
C GLN A 298 6.76 16.11 3.02
N PRO A 299 6.82 16.10 1.68
CA PRO A 299 5.77 15.56 0.85
C PRO A 299 5.44 14.12 1.25
N THR A 300 4.17 13.81 1.30
CA THR A 300 3.64 12.49 1.61
C THR A 300 3.19 11.78 0.33
N LEU A 301 2.95 10.48 0.40
CA LEU A 301 2.31 9.77 -0.72
C LEU A 301 0.87 10.24 -0.95
N ASP A 302 0.19 10.83 0.05
CA ASP A 302 -1.12 11.46 -0.14
C ASP A 302 -1.04 12.71 -1.00
N ASP A 303 0.02 13.52 -0.84
CA ASP A 303 0.27 14.67 -1.70
C ASP A 303 0.56 14.22 -3.15
N VAL A 304 1.30 13.11 -3.33
CA VAL A 304 1.51 12.50 -4.66
C VAL A 304 0.18 12.06 -5.26
N PHE A 305 -0.64 11.36 -4.48
CA PHE A 305 -1.95 10.90 -4.91
C PHE A 305 -2.83 12.07 -5.33
N LEU A 306 -2.96 13.10 -4.47
CA LEU A 306 -3.72 14.31 -4.74
C LEU A 306 -3.26 15.03 -6.02
N GLN A 307 -1.95 15.16 -6.20
CA GLN A 307 -1.41 15.83 -7.39
C GLN A 307 -1.70 15.06 -8.68
N LYS A 308 -1.67 13.73 -8.63
CA LYS A 308 -1.87 12.87 -9.81
C LYS A 308 -3.33 12.62 -10.15
N THR A 309 -4.23 12.61 -9.15
CA THR A 309 -5.66 12.27 -9.32
C THR A 309 -6.59 13.48 -9.17
N GLY A 310 -6.13 14.53 -8.51
CA GLY A 310 -6.92 15.75 -8.25
C GLY A 310 -7.83 15.67 -7.02
N HIS A 311 -7.74 14.58 -6.23
CA HIS A 311 -8.53 14.38 -5.01
C HIS A 311 -7.75 13.58 -3.97
N HIS A 312 -8.06 13.76 -2.69
CA HIS A 312 -7.47 12.95 -1.62
C HIS A 312 -8.03 11.53 -1.62
N LEU A 313 -7.25 10.56 -1.17
CA LEU A 313 -7.63 9.15 -1.14
C LEU A 313 -8.90 8.93 -0.29
N GLU A 314 -8.99 9.54 0.89
CA GLU A 314 -10.16 9.44 1.79
C GLU A 314 -11.43 10.01 1.16
N ALA A 315 -11.34 11.11 0.40
CA ALA A 315 -12.48 11.71 -0.30
C ALA A 315 -12.98 10.82 -1.43
N ALA A 316 -12.09 10.14 -2.14
CA ALA A 316 -12.42 9.18 -3.18
C ALA A 316 -13.16 7.95 -2.62
N ASP A 317 -12.73 7.44 -1.46
CA ASP A 317 -13.38 6.32 -0.77
C ASP A 317 -14.80 6.68 -0.33
N ALA A 318 -15.01 7.88 0.20
CA ALA A 318 -16.33 8.37 0.57
C ALA A 318 -17.27 8.52 -0.65
N GLN A 319 -16.75 8.88 -1.80
CA GLN A 319 -17.51 9.00 -3.04
C GLN A 319 -17.85 7.62 -3.64
N ALA A 320 -16.90 6.68 -3.61
CA ALA A 320 -17.11 5.29 -4.04
C ALA A 320 -18.18 4.59 -3.18
N ALA A 321 -18.16 4.79 -1.86
CA ALA A 321 -19.15 4.25 -0.93
C ALA A 321 -20.56 4.78 -1.21
N ARG A 322 -20.70 6.07 -1.55
CA ARG A 322 -22.00 6.68 -1.92
C ARG A 322 -22.52 6.13 -3.25
N GLY A 323 -21.65 5.93 -4.25
CA GLY A 323 -21.99 5.34 -5.54
C GLY A 323 -22.49 3.90 -5.42
N ALA A 324 -21.83 3.09 -4.60
CA ALA A 324 -22.24 1.72 -4.32
C ALA A 324 -23.61 1.63 -3.63
N ALA A 325 -23.90 2.55 -2.69
CA ALA A 325 -25.17 2.60 -1.97
C ALA A 325 -26.37 3.01 -2.87
N LEU A 326 -26.12 3.75 -3.95
CA LEU A 326 -27.14 4.16 -4.93
C LEU A 326 -27.38 3.08 -5.99
N GLY A 327 -26.37 2.27 -6.34
CA GLY A 327 -26.47 1.18 -7.30
C GLY A 327 -27.22 -0.07 -6.81
N THR A 328 -27.42 -0.21 -5.49
CA THR A 328 -28.11 -1.37 -4.88
C THR A 328 -29.63 -1.18 -4.81
N LYS A 329 -30.18 -0.05 -5.30
CA LYS A 329 -31.63 0.29 -5.28
C LYS A 329 -32.29 0.30 -6.67
N ALA A 330 -31.63 -0.24 -7.69
CA ALA A 330 -32.20 -0.35 -9.05
C ALA A 330 -32.43 -1.82 -9.44
#